data_89343c6f97551ef266fca58ef642f113
#
_entry.id   89343c6f97551ef266fca58ef642f113
#
_cell.length_a   1.000
_cell.length_b   1.000
_cell.length_c   1.000
_cell.angle_alpha   90.00
_cell.angle_beta   90.00
_cell.angle_gamma   90.00
#
_symmetry.space_group_name_H-M   'P 1'
#
loop_
_entity.id
_entity.type
_entity.pdbx_description
1 polymer ?
#
loop_
_entity_poly.entity_id
_entity_poly.type
_entity_poly.pdbx_seq_one_letter_code
_entity_poly.pdbx_strand_id
1 'polypeptide(L)'
;MPRQPQAGAPRGVPGPAPRPRAGWDTRAAARAPRSGARASRRREPAGRRRAGAGGSGIGRRVLHGSVALGLAAVAIAGLTWTILVPPDGDGGDGATATSALDNQLPPPPPPPPPQQWRPVGGDEFDGSRIDRSVWTVYNSPGGFGNGLRRPSALSLDDGLLTVTARPRAAGGGVSGGMAMHSGQLYGRWEFRARTDAGTGYSPAILLWPDSERFPDDGELDMMEIPYGDRSAATAFVHYGAENHIVSTETPGDFTQWHTFALEWLPDRITWYVDGEKKWEVTDRRTIPTTPMHLCIQLDQGPAEKWIPAPDATTPDEVRLQVDWARVSEPVG
;
A
#
# COMPACT_ATOMS: atom_id res chain seq x y z
N MET A 1 12.62 -72.53 17.13
CA MET A 1 12.96 -71.08 17.07
C MET A 1 11.68 -70.30 16.63
N PRO A 2 11.12 -69.51 17.48
CA PRO A 2 9.88 -68.80 17.16
C PRO A 2 10.19 -67.46 16.46
N ARG A 3 9.36 -67.08 15.48
CA ARG A 3 9.44 -65.85 14.70
C ARG A 3 9.02 -64.63 15.56
N GLN A 4 9.81 -63.57 15.52
CA GLN A 4 9.47 -62.28 16.12
C GLN A 4 8.41 -61.54 15.27
N PRO A 5 7.47 -60.79 15.87
CA PRO A 5 6.51 -59.96 15.15
C PRO A 5 7.14 -58.60 14.73
N GLN A 6 6.84 -58.18 13.50
CA GLN A 6 7.24 -56.89 12.96
C GLN A 6 6.43 -55.75 13.62
N ALA A 7 7.14 -54.71 14.03
CA ALA A 7 6.55 -53.50 14.58
C ALA A 7 5.81 -52.69 13.48
N GLY A 8 4.55 -52.33 13.76
CA GLY A 8 3.72 -51.50 12.86
C GLY A 8 4.18 -50.05 12.85
N ALA A 9 4.11 -49.43 11.66
CA ALA A 9 4.40 -48.03 11.44
C ALA A 9 3.38 -47.11 12.16
N PRO A 10 3.81 -45.96 12.65
CA PRO A 10 2.91 -45.01 13.31
C PRO A 10 1.89 -44.41 12.33
N ARG A 11 0.63 -44.41 12.71
CA ARG A 11 -0.47 -43.77 11.98
C ARG A 11 -0.26 -42.26 12.01
N GLY A 12 -0.25 -41.63 10.82
CA GLY A 12 -0.18 -40.17 10.65
C GLY A 12 -1.37 -39.49 11.34
N VAL A 13 -1.06 -38.38 12.02
CA VAL A 13 -2.04 -37.47 12.61
C VAL A 13 -2.81 -36.79 11.46
N PRO A 14 -4.15 -36.80 11.45
CA PRO A 14 -4.91 -36.09 10.42
C PRO A 14 -4.68 -34.57 10.56
N GLY A 15 -4.30 -33.93 9.46
CA GLY A 15 -4.18 -32.48 9.36
C GLY A 15 -5.53 -31.79 9.59
N PRO A 16 -5.54 -30.51 9.98
CA PRO A 16 -6.77 -29.78 10.25
C PRO A 16 -7.66 -29.74 8.98
N ALA A 17 -8.95 -29.99 9.18
CA ALA A 17 -9.94 -29.94 8.12
C ALA A 17 -10.00 -28.55 7.47
N PRO A 18 -10.23 -28.44 6.14
CA PRO A 18 -10.39 -27.16 5.47
C PRO A 18 -11.61 -26.43 6.05
N ARG A 19 -11.42 -25.14 6.36
CA ARG A 19 -12.50 -24.28 6.85
C ARG A 19 -13.54 -24.08 5.75
N PRO A 20 -14.85 -24.02 6.06
CA PRO A 20 -15.89 -23.69 5.07
C PRO A 20 -15.63 -22.27 4.55
N ARG A 21 -15.49 -22.14 3.22
CA ARG A 21 -15.39 -20.86 2.52
C ARG A 21 -16.76 -20.18 2.56
N ALA A 22 -16.81 -18.95 3.07
CA ALA A 22 -18.00 -18.12 3.00
C ALA A 22 -18.18 -17.67 1.54
N GLY A 23 -19.22 -18.14 0.87
CA GLY A 23 -19.59 -17.70 -0.47
C GLY A 23 -20.11 -16.27 -0.42
N TRP A 24 -19.47 -15.37 -1.14
CA TRP A 24 -19.90 -14.01 -1.34
C TRP A 24 -20.88 -13.96 -2.50
N ASP A 25 -22.12 -13.48 -2.27
CA ASP A 25 -23.13 -13.33 -3.31
C ASP A 25 -22.93 -12.00 -4.06
N THR A 26 -22.22 -12.05 -5.20
CA THR A 26 -21.86 -10.90 -6.04
C THR A 26 -22.99 -10.32 -6.89
N ARG A 27 -24.29 -10.65 -6.61
CA ARG A 27 -25.43 -10.27 -7.48
C ARG A 27 -26.03 -8.88 -7.24
N ALA A 28 -25.47 -8.04 -6.37
CA ALA A 28 -26.08 -6.76 -5.99
C ALA A 28 -25.62 -5.53 -6.79
N ALA A 29 -24.67 -5.62 -7.73
CA ALA A 29 -24.14 -4.46 -8.45
C ALA A 29 -24.27 -4.57 -9.97
N ALA A 30 -25.49 -4.62 -10.53
CA ALA A 30 -25.69 -4.46 -11.96
C ALA A 30 -27.10 -3.95 -12.29
N ARG A 31 -27.27 -2.63 -12.28
CA ARG A 31 -28.27 -1.93 -13.13
C ARG A 31 -27.99 -0.42 -13.19
N ALA A 32 -27.32 0.01 -14.24
CA ALA A 32 -27.46 1.40 -14.75
C ALA A 32 -27.83 1.36 -16.24
N PRO A 33 -28.68 2.28 -16.72
CA PRO A 33 -29.32 2.17 -18.04
C PRO A 33 -28.39 2.64 -19.17
N ARG A 34 -28.42 1.92 -20.30
CA ARG A 34 -27.79 2.30 -21.55
C ARG A 34 -28.57 3.44 -22.21
N SER A 35 -27.93 4.58 -22.46
CA SER A 35 -28.38 5.56 -23.44
C SER A 35 -27.52 5.44 -24.69
N GLY A 36 -28.19 5.11 -25.82
CA GLY A 36 -27.56 5.00 -27.12
C GLY A 36 -27.37 6.37 -27.76
N ALA A 37 -26.25 6.59 -28.42
CA ALA A 37 -26.11 7.62 -29.43
C ALA A 37 -25.38 7.05 -30.66
N ARG A 38 -26.01 7.27 -31.80
CA ARG A 38 -25.75 6.77 -33.12
C ARG A 38 -24.60 7.54 -33.78
N ALA A 39 -23.62 6.84 -34.34
CA ALA A 39 -22.57 7.41 -35.14
C ALA A 39 -23.07 7.84 -36.54
N SER A 40 -22.70 9.04 -37.00
CA SER A 40 -22.76 9.44 -38.40
C SER A 40 -21.33 9.65 -38.92
N ARG A 41 -21.01 8.88 -39.95
CA ARG A 41 -19.79 9.01 -40.78
C ARG A 41 -19.86 10.27 -41.64
N ARG A 42 -18.77 11.02 -41.74
CA ARG A 42 -18.49 11.85 -42.91
C ARG A 42 -17.01 11.77 -43.30
N ARG A 43 -16.83 11.69 -44.60
CA ARG A 43 -15.60 11.40 -45.39
C ARG A 43 -14.70 12.64 -45.46
N GLU A 44 -13.38 12.32 -45.64
CA GLU A 44 -12.34 13.22 -46.15
C GLU A 44 -12.67 13.84 -47.51
N PRO A 45 -11.91 14.93 -47.88
CA PRO A 45 -10.87 14.67 -48.87
C PRO A 45 -9.53 15.43 -48.68
N ALA A 46 -8.53 14.89 -49.32
CA ALA A 46 -7.13 15.29 -49.43
C ALA A 46 -6.90 16.64 -50.13
N GLY A 47 -5.84 17.33 -49.73
CA GLY A 47 -5.30 18.50 -50.43
C GLY A 47 -3.82 18.74 -50.14
N ARG A 48 -3.05 18.76 -51.20
CA ARG A 48 -1.57 18.76 -51.34
C ARG A 48 -0.92 20.16 -51.18
N ARG A 49 0.40 20.12 -50.86
CA ARG A 49 1.52 21.04 -51.26
C ARG A 49 1.68 22.35 -50.45
N ARG A 50 2.85 22.91 -50.14
CA ARG A 50 4.26 22.82 -50.58
C ARG A 50 5.12 23.67 -49.63
N ALA A 51 6.37 23.32 -49.56
CA ALA A 51 7.56 23.91 -49.03
C ALA A 51 7.67 25.45 -48.88
N GLY A 52 8.42 25.86 -47.82
CA GLY A 52 9.01 27.18 -47.66
C GLY A 52 10.04 27.18 -46.54
N ALA A 53 11.33 27.35 -46.90
CA ALA A 53 12.47 27.44 -46.00
C ALA A 53 12.61 28.87 -45.45
N GLY A 54 13.21 28.99 -44.28
CA GLY A 54 13.67 30.28 -43.73
C GLY A 54 14.07 30.17 -42.27
N GLY A 55 15.38 30.23 -42.04
CA GLY A 55 16.03 30.12 -40.75
C GLY A 55 15.98 31.40 -39.91
N SER A 56 16.30 31.25 -38.69
CA SER A 56 17.29 32.05 -37.91
C SER A 56 17.20 31.64 -36.44
N GLY A 57 18.34 31.37 -35.86
CA GLY A 57 18.51 30.97 -34.50
C GLY A 57 18.33 32.11 -33.49
N ILE A 58 17.91 31.75 -32.31
CA ILE A 58 18.19 32.54 -31.08
C ILE A 58 18.40 31.55 -29.94
N GLY A 59 19.45 31.84 -29.18
CA GLY A 59 20.10 31.02 -28.20
C GLY A 59 19.25 30.56 -27.01
N ARG A 60 19.46 29.30 -26.64
CA ARG A 60 19.05 28.76 -25.33
C ARG A 60 20.04 29.25 -24.26
N ARG A 61 19.59 30.20 -23.42
CA ARG A 61 20.24 30.45 -22.14
C ARG A 61 19.83 29.35 -21.17
N VAL A 62 20.78 28.52 -20.78
CA VAL A 62 20.66 27.57 -19.68
C VAL A 62 20.79 28.36 -18.38
N LEU A 63 19.72 28.53 -17.64
CA LEU A 63 19.79 28.97 -16.24
C LEU A 63 20.13 27.76 -15.37
N HIS A 64 21.33 27.77 -14.83
CA HIS A 64 21.72 26.90 -13.72
C HIS A 64 21.18 27.52 -12.44
N GLY A 65 20.08 26.98 -11.93
CA GLY A 65 19.58 27.24 -10.58
C GLY A 65 20.27 26.30 -9.60
N SER A 66 21.26 26.84 -8.88
CA SER A 66 21.87 26.12 -7.75
C SER A 66 20.90 26.13 -6.58
N VAL A 67 20.35 24.96 -6.23
CA VAL A 67 19.59 24.77 -4.98
C VAL A 67 20.60 24.53 -3.88
N ALA A 68 20.77 25.53 -3.00
CA ALA A 68 21.56 25.41 -1.78
C ALA A 68 20.78 24.54 -0.77
N LEU A 69 21.36 23.40 -0.39
CA LEU A 69 20.90 22.62 0.77
C LEU A 69 21.22 23.41 2.04
N GLY A 70 20.18 23.94 2.68
CA GLY A 70 20.25 24.47 4.04
C GLY A 70 20.18 23.32 5.05
N LEU A 71 21.31 22.95 5.62
CA LEU A 71 21.37 22.11 6.82
C LEU A 71 20.89 22.94 8.02
N ALA A 72 19.67 22.70 8.49
CA ALA A 72 19.21 23.21 9.78
C ALA A 72 19.71 22.26 10.88
N ALA A 73 20.75 22.69 11.58
CA ALA A 73 21.20 22.06 12.81
C ALA A 73 20.20 22.38 13.93
N VAL A 74 19.46 21.37 14.40
CA VAL A 74 18.64 21.48 15.60
C VAL A 74 19.56 21.36 16.81
N ALA A 75 19.81 22.52 17.48
CA ALA A 75 20.47 22.54 18.77
C ALA A 75 19.50 22.05 19.84
N ILE A 76 19.78 20.91 20.43
CA ILE A 76 19.09 20.42 21.63
C ILE A 76 19.63 21.20 22.82
N ALA A 77 18.86 22.19 23.30
CA ALA A 77 19.13 22.85 24.57
C ALA A 77 18.69 21.92 25.70
N GLY A 78 19.64 21.27 26.34
CA GLY A 78 19.43 20.51 27.56
C GLY A 78 19.06 21.44 28.72
N LEU A 79 17.82 21.39 29.19
CA LEU A 79 17.42 21.96 30.46
C LEU A 79 17.85 21.01 31.58
N THR A 80 18.93 21.36 32.24
CA THR A 80 19.29 20.74 33.54
C THR A 80 18.44 21.36 34.64
N TRP A 81 17.55 20.57 35.23
CA TRP A 81 16.84 20.94 36.44
C TRP A 81 17.77 20.71 37.63
N THR A 82 18.23 21.81 38.23
CA THR A 82 18.92 21.76 39.52
C THR A 82 17.86 21.68 40.61
N ILE A 83 17.77 20.53 41.31
CA ILE A 83 16.96 20.39 42.50
C ILE A 83 17.69 21.07 43.63
N LEU A 84 17.18 22.22 44.06
CA LEU A 84 17.62 22.88 45.31
C LEU A 84 16.97 22.14 46.47
N VAL A 85 17.74 21.40 47.27
CA VAL A 85 17.31 20.84 48.54
C VAL A 85 17.52 21.92 49.62
N PRO A 86 16.48 22.38 50.34
CA PRO A 86 16.67 23.26 51.45
C PRO A 86 17.21 22.48 52.68
N PRO A 87 17.99 23.12 53.56
CA PRO A 87 18.55 22.46 54.73
C PRO A 87 17.48 22.24 55.81
N ASP A 88 17.64 21.14 56.53
CA ASP A 88 16.84 20.74 57.68
C ASP A 88 16.78 21.83 58.76
N GLY A 89 15.59 22.24 59.12
CA GLY A 89 15.28 23.08 60.23
C GLY A 89 14.33 22.36 61.17
N ASP A 90 14.81 22.14 62.36
CA ASP A 90 14.25 21.44 63.50
C ASP A 90 13.02 22.14 64.14
N GLY A 91 12.04 21.35 64.58
CA GLY A 91 11.20 21.62 65.75
C GLY A 91 9.86 22.36 65.50
N GLY A 92 8.75 21.67 65.81
CA GLY A 92 7.52 22.35 66.26
C GLY A 92 6.24 21.54 65.98
N ASP A 93 5.73 20.86 67.04
CA ASP A 93 4.42 20.22 67.11
C ASP A 93 3.27 21.17 66.73
N GLY A 94 2.45 20.75 65.77
CA GLY A 94 1.22 21.44 65.39
C GLY A 94 0.35 20.56 64.47
N ALA A 95 -0.42 19.65 65.10
CA ALA A 95 -1.40 18.84 64.39
C ALA A 95 -2.55 19.73 63.88
N THR A 96 -2.48 20.13 62.66
CA THR A 96 -3.64 20.62 61.88
C THR A 96 -4.00 19.55 60.85
N ALA A 97 -5.10 18.84 61.14
CA ALA A 97 -5.72 17.94 60.20
C ALA A 97 -6.23 18.76 58.98
N THR A 98 -5.40 18.89 57.96
CA THR A 98 -5.83 19.34 56.64
C THR A 98 -6.53 18.18 55.99
N SER A 99 -7.86 18.27 55.92
CA SER A 99 -8.69 17.43 55.07
C SER A 99 -8.13 17.49 53.63
N ALA A 100 -7.39 16.46 53.24
CA ALA A 100 -7.04 16.24 51.84
C ALA A 100 -8.37 15.99 51.10
N LEU A 101 -8.91 17.06 50.49
CA LEU A 101 -9.90 16.90 49.49
C LEU A 101 -9.26 16.04 48.40
N ASP A 102 -9.70 14.79 48.37
CA ASP A 102 -9.29 13.79 47.41
C ASP A 102 -9.72 14.28 46.02
N ASN A 103 -8.84 15.02 45.35
CA ASN A 103 -9.04 15.58 44.03
C ASN A 103 -8.79 14.47 42.99
N GLN A 104 -9.50 13.34 43.18
CA GLN A 104 -9.50 12.28 42.19
C GLN A 104 -10.20 12.80 40.94
N LEU A 105 -9.40 13.08 39.92
CA LEU A 105 -9.93 13.28 38.58
C LEU A 105 -10.87 12.12 38.25
N PRO A 106 -12.03 12.36 37.65
CA PRO A 106 -12.92 11.28 37.26
C PRO A 106 -12.13 10.30 36.36
N PRO A 107 -12.38 9.00 36.48
CA PRO A 107 -11.70 8.03 35.63
C PRO A 107 -11.90 8.42 34.14
N PRO A 108 -10.88 8.20 33.31
CA PRO A 108 -11.01 8.48 31.89
C PRO A 108 -12.22 7.72 31.33
N PRO A 109 -12.96 8.30 30.37
CA PRO A 109 -14.07 7.62 29.73
C PRO A 109 -13.59 6.28 29.15
N PRO A 110 -14.45 5.25 29.12
CA PRO A 110 -14.09 3.98 28.51
C PRO A 110 -13.71 4.22 27.05
N PRO A 111 -12.74 3.45 26.52
CA PRO A 111 -12.37 3.55 25.10
C PRO A 111 -13.62 3.34 24.23
N PRO A 112 -13.74 4.02 23.10
CA PRO A 112 -14.84 3.79 22.17
C PRO A 112 -14.83 2.32 21.74
N PRO A 113 -16.02 1.75 21.43
CA PRO A 113 -16.09 0.39 20.92
C PRO A 113 -15.25 0.27 19.64
N PRO A 114 -14.65 -0.89 19.35
CA PRO A 114 -13.89 -1.09 18.13
C PRO A 114 -14.79 -0.86 16.91
N GLN A 115 -14.23 -0.24 15.87
CA GLN A 115 -14.91 -0.02 14.60
C GLN A 115 -15.41 -1.35 14.05
N GLN A 116 -16.69 -1.42 13.68
CA GLN A 116 -17.26 -2.57 12.99
C GLN A 116 -17.17 -2.39 11.47
N TRP A 117 -16.95 -3.49 10.75
CA TRP A 117 -16.72 -3.50 9.32
C TRP A 117 -17.70 -4.42 8.61
N ARG A 118 -18.27 -3.95 7.50
CA ARG A 118 -19.14 -4.73 6.62
C ARG A 118 -18.42 -4.98 5.30
N PRO A 119 -18.19 -6.23 4.89
CA PRO A 119 -17.56 -6.53 3.62
C PRO A 119 -18.41 -6.03 2.44
N VAL A 120 -17.76 -5.41 1.46
CA VAL A 120 -18.39 -4.83 0.27
C VAL A 120 -17.73 -5.23 -1.04
N GLY A 121 -16.51 -5.79 -1.00
CA GLY A 121 -15.78 -6.18 -2.20
C GLY A 121 -14.51 -6.95 -1.88
N GLY A 122 -13.74 -7.20 -2.92
CA GLY A 122 -12.50 -7.94 -2.87
C GLY A 122 -12.49 -9.11 -3.84
N ASP A 123 -11.48 -9.98 -3.68
CA ASP A 123 -11.32 -11.20 -4.48
C ASP A 123 -10.54 -12.23 -3.66
N GLU A 124 -11.03 -13.45 -3.61
CA GLU A 124 -10.35 -14.59 -2.96
C GLU A 124 -9.42 -15.32 -3.94
N PHE A 125 -9.35 -14.84 -5.19
CA PHE A 125 -8.52 -15.37 -6.28
C PHE A 125 -8.69 -16.87 -6.55
N ASP A 126 -9.82 -17.46 -6.16
CA ASP A 126 -10.14 -18.88 -6.31
C ASP A 126 -10.69 -19.25 -7.70
N GLY A 127 -10.83 -18.26 -8.57
CA GLY A 127 -11.24 -18.45 -9.96
C GLY A 127 -10.12 -19.01 -10.83
N SER A 128 -10.49 -19.46 -12.06
CA SER A 128 -9.50 -19.91 -13.06
C SER A 128 -8.92 -18.77 -13.91
N ARG A 129 -9.39 -17.55 -13.71
CA ARG A 129 -8.97 -16.34 -14.45
C ARG A 129 -9.38 -15.09 -13.66
N ILE A 130 -8.64 -14.00 -13.86
CA ILE A 130 -8.96 -12.71 -13.26
C ILE A 130 -10.33 -12.25 -13.73
N ASP A 131 -11.21 -11.92 -12.77
CA ASP A 131 -12.55 -11.38 -13.05
C ASP A 131 -12.44 -9.97 -13.61
N ARG A 132 -12.69 -9.83 -14.92
CA ARG A 132 -12.66 -8.56 -15.62
C ARG A 132 -13.86 -7.66 -15.33
N SER A 133 -14.83 -8.11 -14.55
CA SER A 133 -15.90 -7.25 -14.04
C SER A 133 -15.49 -6.52 -12.75
N VAL A 134 -14.46 -7.02 -12.06
CA VAL A 134 -13.89 -6.44 -10.85
C VAL A 134 -12.59 -5.69 -11.14
N TRP A 135 -11.73 -6.25 -12.03
CA TRP A 135 -10.36 -5.79 -12.23
C TRP A 135 -10.08 -5.29 -13.66
N THR A 136 -9.46 -4.12 -13.75
CA THR A 136 -8.72 -3.69 -14.94
C THR A 136 -7.29 -4.20 -14.82
N VAL A 137 -6.86 -5.07 -15.74
CA VAL A 137 -5.45 -5.51 -15.80
C VAL A 137 -4.67 -4.60 -16.73
N TYR A 138 -3.53 -4.12 -16.26
CA TYR A 138 -2.71 -3.15 -16.96
C TYR A 138 -2.09 -3.70 -18.25
N ASN A 139 -2.03 -2.83 -19.26
CA ASN A 139 -1.31 -3.06 -20.51
C ASN A 139 -0.67 -1.74 -20.93
N SER A 140 0.39 -1.31 -20.23
CA SER A 140 0.97 0.02 -20.28
C SER A 140 2.49 -0.02 -20.06
N PRO A 141 3.21 1.10 -20.22
CA PRO A 141 4.50 1.26 -19.57
C PRO A 141 4.41 1.04 -18.05
N GLY A 142 5.52 0.72 -17.39
CA GLY A 142 5.60 0.64 -15.93
C GLY A 142 5.31 1.99 -15.25
N GLY A 143 5.02 1.99 -13.94
CA GLY A 143 4.64 3.18 -13.19
C GLY A 143 5.66 4.31 -13.25
N PHE A 144 6.94 3.98 -13.29
CA PHE A 144 8.05 4.93 -13.43
C PHE A 144 8.60 5.02 -14.86
N GLY A 145 7.84 4.55 -15.86
CA GLY A 145 8.26 4.50 -17.26
C GLY A 145 9.26 3.39 -17.59
N ASN A 146 9.61 2.53 -16.61
CA ASN A 146 10.53 1.42 -16.82
C ASN A 146 9.79 0.13 -17.10
N GLY A 147 10.28 -0.67 -18.05
CA GLY A 147 9.66 -1.92 -18.44
C GLY A 147 8.23 -1.75 -18.96
N LEU A 148 7.51 -2.84 -19.00
CA LEU A 148 6.14 -2.90 -19.52
C LEU A 148 5.26 -3.71 -18.55
N ARG A 149 4.13 -3.16 -18.14
CA ARG A 149 3.06 -3.89 -17.48
C ARG A 149 2.23 -4.63 -18.55
N ARG A 150 2.11 -5.95 -18.43
CA ARG A 150 1.41 -6.80 -19.43
C ARG A 150 0.44 -7.76 -18.75
N PRO A 151 -0.74 -8.01 -19.36
CA PRO A 151 -1.68 -9.01 -18.84
C PRO A 151 -1.07 -10.42 -18.74
N SER A 152 -0.10 -10.76 -19.58
CA SER A 152 0.59 -12.05 -19.54
C SER A 152 1.53 -12.23 -18.36
N ALA A 153 1.76 -11.19 -17.57
CA ALA A 153 2.52 -11.25 -16.32
C ALA A 153 1.67 -11.66 -15.12
N LEU A 154 0.34 -11.73 -15.28
CA LEU A 154 -0.58 -12.11 -14.21
C LEU A 154 -1.13 -13.51 -14.49
N SER A 155 -1.19 -14.34 -13.46
CA SER A 155 -1.85 -15.65 -13.48
C SER A 155 -2.65 -15.87 -12.20
N LEU A 156 -3.71 -16.70 -12.32
CA LEU A 156 -4.42 -17.29 -11.19
C LEU A 156 -4.20 -18.80 -11.24
N ASP A 157 -3.67 -19.35 -10.17
CA ASP A 157 -3.44 -20.79 -10.02
C ASP A 157 -3.53 -21.16 -8.54
N ASP A 158 -4.18 -22.26 -8.24
CA ASP A 158 -4.36 -22.78 -6.85
C ASP A 158 -4.87 -21.74 -5.84
N GLY A 159 -5.74 -20.82 -6.26
CA GLY A 159 -6.29 -19.78 -5.39
C GLY A 159 -5.32 -18.64 -5.10
N LEU A 160 -4.32 -18.43 -5.96
CA LEU A 160 -3.33 -17.36 -5.83
C LEU A 160 -3.30 -16.46 -7.06
N LEU A 161 -3.36 -15.16 -6.84
CA LEU A 161 -2.91 -14.20 -7.83
C LEU A 161 -1.38 -14.14 -7.81
N THR A 162 -0.74 -14.37 -8.95
CA THR A 162 0.70 -14.19 -9.12
C THR A 162 0.98 -13.14 -10.18
N VAL A 163 1.71 -12.09 -9.81
CA VAL A 163 2.30 -11.10 -10.72
C VAL A 163 3.77 -11.43 -10.89
N THR A 164 4.17 -11.81 -12.11
CA THR A 164 5.55 -12.24 -12.40
C THR A 164 6.28 -11.18 -13.20
N ALA A 165 7.35 -10.63 -12.64
CA ALA A 165 8.28 -9.79 -13.35
C ALA A 165 9.39 -10.64 -13.99
N ARG A 166 9.78 -10.26 -15.23
CA ARG A 166 10.87 -10.89 -15.99
C ARG A 166 11.81 -9.81 -16.50
N PRO A 167 13.00 -9.69 -15.92
CA PRO A 167 14.01 -8.76 -16.40
C PRO A 167 14.39 -9.05 -17.85
N ARG A 168 14.77 -8.03 -18.59
CA ARG A 168 15.37 -8.15 -19.92
C ARG A 168 16.56 -7.19 -20.01
N ALA A 169 17.52 -7.54 -20.85
CA ALA A 169 18.65 -6.66 -21.15
C ALA A 169 18.15 -5.26 -21.57
N ALA A 170 18.94 -4.23 -21.28
CA ALA A 170 18.66 -2.84 -21.61
C ALA A 170 17.38 -2.24 -20.96
N GLY A 171 16.98 -2.71 -19.77
CA GLY A 171 15.86 -2.13 -19.02
C GLY A 171 14.46 -2.47 -19.53
N GLY A 172 14.37 -3.32 -20.55
CA GLY A 172 13.10 -3.68 -21.22
C GLY A 172 12.32 -4.80 -20.54
N GLY A 173 12.32 -4.93 -19.21
CA GLY A 173 11.61 -5.98 -18.48
C GLY A 173 10.10 -5.96 -18.68
N VAL A 174 9.45 -7.08 -18.34
CA VAL A 174 8.00 -7.19 -18.29
C VAL A 174 7.60 -7.43 -16.83
N SER A 175 6.58 -6.73 -16.41
CA SER A 175 5.93 -6.89 -15.12
C SER A 175 4.41 -6.78 -15.30
N GLY A 176 3.66 -6.64 -14.23
CA GLY A 176 2.21 -6.56 -14.28
C GLY A 176 1.60 -5.77 -13.14
N GLY A 177 0.31 -5.61 -13.25
CA GLY A 177 -0.52 -5.03 -12.21
C GLY A 177 -1.97 -4.94 -12.66
N MET A 178 -2.83 -4.63 -11.71
CA MET A 178 -4.26 -4.47 -11.90
C MET A 178 -4.83 -3.52 -10.88
N ALA A 179 -5.99 -2.94 -11.20
CA ALA A 179 -6.75 -2.04 -10.35
C ALA A 179 -8.21 -2.46 -10.26
N MET A 180 -8.86 -2.30 -9.13
CA MET A 180 -10.30 -2.45 -9.01
C MET A 180 -11.02 -1.38 -9.83
N HIS A 181 -12.21 -1.69 -10.37
CA HIS A 181 -12.97 -0.75 -11.21
C HIS A 181 -13.61 0.39 -10.41
N SER A 182 -13.85 0.19 -9.14
CA SER A 182 -14.49 1.18 -8.28
C SER A 182 -13.79 1.23 -6.93
N GLY A 183 -13.59 2.43 -6.45
CA GLY A 183 -13.14 2.70 -5.11
C GLY A 183 -14.28 3.11 -4.19
N GLN A 184 -13.91 3.41 -2.98
CA GLN A 184 -14.78 3.98 -1.96
C GLN A 184 -14.06 5.04 -1.14
N LEU A 185 -14.83 5.93 -0.54
CA LEU A 185 -14.34 6.88 0.44
C LEU A 185 -14.48 6.24 1.82
N TYR A 186 -13.36 6.13 2.53
CA TYR A 186 -13.25 5.47 3.83
C TYR A 186 -13.60 3.98 3.83
N GLY A 187 -12.90 3.23 4.64
CA GLY A 187 -13.08 1.77 4.69
C GLY A 187 -11.93 1.06 5.35
N ARG A 188 -11.93 -0.25 5.17
CA ARG A 188 -10.85 -1.14 5.54
C ARG A 188 -10.50 -2.02 4.35
N TRP A 189 -9.25 -2.00 3.96
CA TRP A 189 -8.67 -2.84 2.93
C TRP A 189 -7.71 -3.80 3.59
N GLU A 190 -7.83 -5.06 3.24
CA GLU A 190 -6.99 -6.14 3.77
C GLU A 190 -6.55 -7.06 2.65
N PHE A 191 -5.32 -7.54 2.73
CA PHE A 191 -4.83 -8.55 1.81
C PHE A 191 -3.77 -9.42 2.48
N ARG A 192 -3.56 -10.60 1.92
CA ARG A 192 -2.46 -11.50 2.33
C ARG A 192 -1.53 -11.71 1.16
N ALA A 193 -0.26 -11.35 1.34
CA ALA A 193 0.71 -11.32 0.26
C ALA A 193 2.11 -11.77 0.71
N ARG A 194 2.93 -12.16 -0.27
CA ARG A 194 4.38 -12.33 -0.16
C ARG A 194 5.03 -11.96 -1.48
N THR A 195 6.36 -11.75 -1.47
CA THR A 195 7.10 -11.45 -2.69
C THR A 195 8.47 -12.10 -2.70
N ASP A 196 8.91 -12.58 -3.86
CA ASP A 196 10.26 -13.11 -4.02
C ASP A 196 11.30 -12.01 -3.79
N ALA A 197 12.46 -12.38 -3.25
CA ALA A 197 13.63 -11.50 -3.26
C ALA A 197 14.03 -11.15 -4.70
N GLY A 198 14.45 -9.92 -4.93
CA GLY A 198 14.87 -9.48 -6.27
C GLY A 198 15.11 -7.99 -6.37
N THR A 199 16.36 -7.59 -6.54
CA THR A 199 16.77 -6.21 -6.76
C THR A 199 16.11 -5.64 -8.01
N GLY A 200 15.70 -4.37 -7.97
CA GLY A 200 15.15 -3.66 -9.12
C GLY A 200 13.66 -3.87 -9.37
N TYR A 201 12.98 -4.59 -8.50
CA TYR A 201 11.53 -4.73 -8.53
C TYR A 201 10.94 -4.45 -7.15
N SER A 202 9.91 -3.60 -7.09
CA SER A 202 9.15 -3.30 -5.88
C SER A 202 7.70 -3.74 -6.04
N PRO A 203 7.19 -4.65 -5.21
CA PRO A 203 5.76 -4.82 -5.09
C PRO A 203 5.15 -3.57 -4.48
N ALA A 204 3.99 -3.16 -5.00
CA ALA A 204 3.21 -2.06 -4.47
C ALA A 204 1.73 -2.45 -4.45
N ILE A 205 1.13 -2.41 -3.25
CA ILE A 205 -0.31 -2.57 -3.06
C ILE A 205 -0.80 -1.32 -2.35
N LEU A 206 -1.67 -0.57 -3.03
CA LEU A 206 -1.99 0.80 -2.69
C LEU A 206 -3.45 1.15 -3.03
N LEU A 207 -3.90 2.30 -2.55
CA LEU A 207 -5.14 2.93 -2.95
C LEU A 207 -4.84 4.16 -3.79
N TRP A 208 -5.34 4.15 -5.03
CA TRP A 208 -5.19 5.23 -6.01
C TRP A 208 -6.50 6.02 -6.15
N PRO A 209 -6.46 7.35 -6.28
CA PRO A 209 -7.68 8.15 -6.40
C PRO A 209 -8.47 7.83 -7.66
N ASP A 210 -9.79 7.64 -7.50
CA ASP A 210 -10.71 7.40 -8.64
C ASP A 210 -10.74 8.56 -9.63
N SER A 211 -10.35 9.75 -9.18
CA SER A 211 -10.24 10.95 -10.00
C SER A 211 -9.03 10.97 -10.92
N GLU A 212 -8.05 10.07 -10.72
CA GLU A 212 -6.74 10.06 -11.39
C GLU A 212 -5.90 11.35 -11.18
N ARG A 213 -6.26 12.20 -10.20
CA ARG A 213 -5.58 13.47 -9.92
C ARG A 213 -4.56 13.32 -8.80
N PHE A 214 -3.50 12.59 -9.08
CA PHE A 214 -2.33 12.54 -8.23
C PHE A 214 -1.41 13.76 -8.52
N PRO A 215 -0.81 14.43 -7.51
CA PRO A 215 -0.92 14.12 -6.07
C PRO A 215 -2.04 14.87 -5.35
N ASP A 216 -2.86 15.70 -6.04
CA ASP A 216 -3.88 16.57 -5.44
C ASP A 216 -4.85 15.80 -4.52
N ASP A 217 -5.33 14.64 -4.97
CA ASP A 217 -6.30 13.82 -4.27
C ASP A 217 -5.64 12.71 -3.42
N GLY A 218 -4.30 12.68 -3.40
CA GLY A 218 -3.50 11.78 -2.55
C GLY A 218 -3.35 10.36 -3.08
N GLU A 219 -2.67 9.52 -2.27
CA GLU A 219 -2.45 8.09 -2.47
C GLU A 219 -2.18 7.46 -1.09
N LEU A 220 -2.59 6.22 -0.89
CA LEU A 220 -2.36 5.50 0.35
C LEU A 220 -1.68 4.16 0.04
N ASP A 221 -0.39 4.04 0.37
CA ASP A 221 0.36 2.82 0.13
C ASP A 221 0.32 1.91 1.34
N MET A 222 -0.15 0.69 1.14
CA MET A 222 -0.27 -0.31 2.18
C MET A 222 0.91 -1.26 2.23
N MET A 223 1.58 -1.46 1.11
CA MET A 223 2.76 -2.32 1.00
C MET A 223 3.63 -1.86 -0.16
N GLU A 224 4.74 -1.20 0.14
CA GLU A 224 5.84 -0.98 -0.80
C GLU A 224 7.13 -1.58 -0.26
N ILE A 225 7.83 -2.40 -1.09
CA ILE A 225 9.04 -3.10 -0.66
C ILE A 225 10.13 -2.96 -1.73
N PRO A 226 10.89 -1.84 -1.72
CA PRO A 226 11.96 -1.59 -2.70
C PRO A 226 13.21 -2.41 -2.47
N TYR A 227 13.40 -2.91 -1.23
CA TYR A 227 14.59 -3.67 -0.84
C TYR A 227 14.63 -5.04 -1.53
N GLY A 228 15.75 -5.34 -2.17
CA GLY A 228 15.91 -6.59 -2.92
C GLY A 228 15.80 -7.85 -2.07
N ASP A 229 16.17 -7.77 -0.79
CA ASP A 229 16.08 -8.86 0.21
C ASP A 229 14.72 -8.97 0.90
N ARG A 230 13.80 -8.00 0.66
CA ARG A 230 12.47 -7.93 1.27
C ARG A 230 12.49 -7.78 2.80
N SER A 231 13.50 -7.11 3.33
CA SER A 231 13.75 -6.99 4.78
C SER A 231 12.84 -5.97 5.49
N ALA A 232 12.10 -5.15 4.75
CA ALA A 232 11.15 -4.20 5.33
C ALA A 232 10.02 -3.86 4.36
N ALA A 233 8.83 -3.55 4.89
CA ALA A 233 7.70 -2.99 4.17
C ALA A 233 7.41 -1.58 4.64
N THR A 234 7.10 -0.69 3.70
CA THR A 234 6.80 0.72 3.94
C THR A 234 5.35 1.02 3.60
N ALA A 235 4.70 1.81 4.43
CA ALA A 235 3.42 2.45 4.15
C ALA A 235 3.61 3.95 3.99
N PHE A 236 2.88 4.55 3.03
CA PHE A 236 2.90 5.99 2.77
C PHE A 236 1.50 6.58 2.78
N VAL A 237 1.42 7.86 3.12
CA VAL A 237 0.30 8.73 2.81
C VAL A 237 0.85 9.90 2.00
N HIS A 238 0.45 10.00 0.74
CA HIS A 238 0.71 11.14 -0.13
C HIS A 238 -0.47 12.11 -0.04
N TYR A 239 -0.20 13.41 0.06
CA TYR A 239 -1.27 14.41 0.18
C TYR A 239 -0.85 15.79 -0.33
N GLY A 240 -1.85 16.54 -0.83
CA GLY A 240 -1.69 17.92 -1.30
C GLY A 240 -0.94 18.06 -2.61
N ALA A 241 -1.10 19.21 -3.26
CA ALA A 241 -0.58 19.48 -4.61
C ALA A 241 0.95 19.42 -4.73
N GLU A 242 1.68 19.64 -3.63
CA GLU A 242 3.12 19.54 -3.57
C GLU A 242 3.62 18.12 -3.28
N ASN A 243 2.74 17.13 -3.27
CA ASN A 243 3.06 15.74 -2.95
C ASN A 243 3.81 15.61 -1.61
N HIS A 244 3.22 16.15 -0.55
CA HIS A 244 3.74 15.90 0.79
C HIS A 244 3.58 14.42 1.16
N ILE A 245 4.55 13.88 1.90
CA ILE A 245 4.60 12.47 2.25
C ILE A 245 4.81 12.32 3.75
N VAL A 246 4.00 11.47 4.38
CA VAL A 246 4.30 10.86 5.68
C VAL A 246 4.36 9.35 5.52
N SER A 247 5.24 8.69 6.25
CA SER A 247 5.49 7.27 6.07
C SER A 247 5.92 6.56 7.35
N THR A 248 5.82 5.24 7.33
CA THR A 248 6.40 4.37 8.33
C THR A 248 6.97 3.12 7.66
N GLU A 249 7.95 2.51 8.29
CA GLU A 249 8.56 1.27 7.85
C GLU A 249 8.50 0.22 8.96
N THR A 250 8.20 -1.02 8.59
CA THR A 250 8.21 -2.17 9.49
C THR A 250 9.23 -3.19 8.99
N PRO A 251 10.22 -3.57 9.79
CA PRO A 251 11.14 -4.63 9.45
C PRO A 251 10.45 -6.00 9.50
N GLY A 252 10.86 -6.92 8.62
CA GLY A 252 10.32 -8.27 8.53
C GLY A 252 10.88 -9.04 7.34
N ASP A 253 10.60 -10.34 7.27
CA ASP A 253 10.92 -11.18 6.10
C ASP A 253 9.68 -11.29 5.19
N PHE A 254 9.49 -10.33 4.29
CA PHE A 254 8.34 -10.29 3.39
C PHE A 254 8.46 -11.25 2.20
N THR A 255 9.46 -12.13 2.18
CA THR A 255 9.44 -13.35 1.35
C THR A 255 8.45 -14.37 1.90
N GLN A 256 8.05 -14.26 3.16
CA GLN A 256 7.02 -15.06 3.80
C GLN A 256 5.64 -14.40 3.68
N TRP A 257 4.59 -15.17 3.97
CA TRP A 257 3.22 -14.68 3.95
C TRP A 257 2.94 -13.75 5.12
N HIS A 258 2.47 -12.53 4.81
CA HIS A 258 2.00 -11.56 5.77
C HIS A 258 0.61 -11.06 5.41
N THR A 259 -0.15 -10.65 6.41
CA THR A 259 -1.44 -9.99 6.25
C THR A 259 -1.27 -8.50 6.51
N PHE A 260 -1.69 -7.68 5.57
CA PHE A 260 -1.70 -6.23 5.67
C PHE A 260 -3.13 -5.74 5.80
N ALA A 261 -3.34 -4.67 6.56
CA ALA A 261 -4.60 -3.97 6.59
C ALA A 261 -4.40 -2.46 6.74
N LEU A 262 -5.28 -1.69 6.11
CA LEU A 262 -5.40 -0.24 6.26
C LEU A 262 -6.84 0.09 6.64
N GLU A 263 -7.02 0.76 7.76
CA GLU A 263 -8.27 1.42 8.13
C GLU A 263 -8.15 2.90 7.79
N TRP A 264 -8.98 3.38 6.91
CA TRP A 264 -9.07 4.78 6.53
C TRP A 264 -10.43 5.34 6.91
N LEU A 265 -10.42 6.29 7.84
CA LEU A 265 -11.60 6.96 8.40
C LEU A 265 -11.42 8.49 8.29
N PRO A 266 -12.48 9.30 8.51
CA PRO A 266 -12.40 10.76 8.38
C PRO A 266 -11.42 11.42 9.34
N ASP A 267 -11.05 10.74 10.42
CA ASP A 267 -10.23 11.28 11.50
C ASP A 267 -8.91 10.55 11.72
N ARG A 268 -8.70 9.41 11.04
CA ARG A 268 -7.46 8.65 11.16
C ARG A 268 -7.24 7.69 9.99
N ILE A 269 -5.98 7.35 9.79
CA ILE A 269 -5.54 6.22 8.98
C ILE A 269 -4.71 5.33 9.89
N THR A 270 -5.05 4.02 9.96
CA THR A 270 -4.31 3.06 10.80
C THR A 270 -3.81 1.91 9.93
N TRP A 271 -2.52 1.62 10.03
CA TRP A 271 -1.87 0.55 9.31
C TRP A 271 -1.53 -0.62 10.21
N TYR A 272 -1.77 -1.84 9.70
CA TYR A 272 -1.55 -3.10 10.41
C TYR A 272 -0.73 -4.07 9.56
N VAL A 273 0.16 -4.83 10.21
CA VAL A 273 0.82 -6.01 9.64
C VAL A 273 0.60 -7.17 10.61
N ASP A 274 0.10 -8.31 10.11
CA ASP A 274 -0.25 -9.51 10.87
C ASP A 274 -1.21 -9.25 12.04
N GLY A 275 -2.13 -8.30 11.85
CA GLY A 275 -3.11 -7.90 12.86
C GLY A 275 -2.57 -6.97 13.94
N GLU A 276 -1.28 -6.65 13.93
CA GLU A 276 -0.65 -5.71 14.86
C GLU A 276 -0.65 -4.30 14.27
N LYS A 277 -1.14 -3.32 15.04
CA LYS A 277 -1.07 -1.90 14.64
C LYS A 277 0.39 -1.45 14.59
N LYS A 278 0.86 -1.03 13.41
CA LYS A 278 2.22 -0.53 13.19
C LYS A 278 2.27 0.99 13.13
N TRP A 279 1.19 1.63 12.68
CA TRP A 279 1.18 3.08 12.49
C TRP A 279 -0.23 3.66 12.55
N GLU A 280 -0.31 4.94 12.94
CA GLU A 280 -1.55 5.72 12.92
C GLU A 280 -1.26 7.18 12.58
N VAL A 281 -2.04 7.73 11.64
CA VAL A 281 -2.02 9.13 11.24
C VAL A 281 -3.34 9.76 11.65
N THR A 282 -3.28 10.84 12.45
CA THR A 282 -4.47 11.54 12.98
C THR A 282 -4.51 13.02 12.57
N ASP A 283 -3.47 13.53 11.91
CA ASP A 283 -3.52 14.89 11.35
C ASP A 283 -4.46 14.91 10.13
N ARG A 284 -5.63 15.46 10.31
CA ARG A 284 -6.68 15.52 9.29
C ARG A 284 -6.25 16.21 7.98
N ARG A 285 -5.19 17.02 8.01
CA ARG A 285 -4.65 17.68 6.81
C ARG A 285 -3.94 16.69 5.89
N THR A 286 -3.50 15.56 6.43
CA THR A 286 -2.81 14.50 5.69
C THR A 286 -3.76 13.41 5.20
N ILE A 287 -5.02 13.41 5.67
CA ILE A 287 -5.99 12.36 5.35
C ILE A 287 -6.71 12.70 4.05
N PRO A 288 -6.56 11.94 2.96
CA PRO A 288 -7.30 12.14 1.72
C PRO A 288 -8.81 12.05 1.94
N THR A 289 -9.58 12.77 1.11
CA THR A 289 -11.03 12.88 1.23
C THR A 289 -11.77 12.59 -0.08
N THR A 290 -11.11 11.92 -1.02
CA THR A 290 -11.67 11.49 -2.31
C THR A 290 -11.68 9.97 -2.40
N PRO A 291 -12.69 9.35 -3.05
CA PRO A 291 -12.72 7.90 -3.20
C PRO A 291 -11.46 7.36 -3.88
N MET A 292 -11.01 6.20 -3.40
CA MET A 292 -9.83 5.50 -3.94
C MET A 292 -10.12 4.03 -4.18
N HIS A 293 -9.49 3.45 -5.20
CA HIS A 293 -9.57 2.04 -5.54
C HIS A 293 -8.26 1.30 -5.27
N LEU A 294 -8.37 0.01 -5.01
CA LEU A 294 -7.24 -0.87 -4.74
C LEU A 294 -6.45 -1.16 -6.02
N CYS A 295 -5.14 -0.99 -5.96
CA CYS A 295 -4.17 -1.37 -6.98
C CYS A 295 -3.22 -2.44 -6.44
N ILE A 296 -2.90 -3.44 -7.26
CA ILE A 296 -1.90 -4.48 -7.00
C ILE A 296 -0.92 -4.48 -8.17
N GLN A 297 0.35 -4.22 -7.91
CA GLN A 297 1.34 -4.11 -8.97
C GLN A 297 2.75 -4.50 -8.50
N LEU A 298 3.60 -4.81 -9.48
CA LEU A 298 5.02 -5.08 -9.28
C LEU A 298 5.80 -4.16 -10.22
N ASP A 299 6.40 -3.11 -9.66
CA ASP A 299 7.05 -2.06 -10.46
C ASP A 299 8.52 -2.32 -10.67
N GLN A 300 9.02 -1.95 -11.87
CA GLN A 300 10.42 -2.02 -12.22
C GLN A 300 11.10 -0.68 -12.00
N GLY A 301 12.26 -0.71 -11.33
CA GLY A 301 13.18 0.43 -11.23
C GLY A 301 14.00 0.66 -12.52
N PRO A 302 14.83 1.74 -12.54
CA PRO A 302 15.06 2.63 -11.40
C PRO A 302 13.94 3.66 -11.19
N ALA A 303 13.61 3.93 -9.94
CA ALA A 303 12.73 5.02 -9.56
C ALA A 303 13.48 5.92 -8.58
N GLU A 304 14.10 6.97 -9.09
CA GLU A 304 14.95 7.89 -8.32
C GLU A 304 15.87 7.18 -7.32
N LYS A 305 15.63 7.40 -6.01
CA LYS A 305 16.36 6.74 -4.92
C LYS A 305 15.56 5.61 -4.27
N TRP A 306 14.33 5.36 -4.76
CA TRP A 306 13.39 4.44 -4.13
C TRP A 306 13.58 3.00 -4.62
N ILE A 307 13.46 2.75 -5.91
CA ILE A 307 13.66 1.41 -6.49
C ILE A 307 14.98 1.43 -7.27
N PRO A 308 15.97 0.60 -6.91
CA PRO A 308 17.21 0.49 -7.71
C PRO A 308 16.92 -0.07 -9.11
N ALA A 309 17.86 0.06 -10.03
CA ALA A 309 17.76 -0.64 -11.31
C ALA A 309 17.94 -2.16 -11.09
N PRO A 310 17.31 -3.02 -11.90
CA PRO A 310 17.68 -4.42 -11.98
C PRO A 310 19.17 -4.58 -12.32
N ASP A 311 19.84 -5.55 -11.68
CA ASP A 311 21.26 -5.79 -11.84
C ASP A 311 21.58 -7.30 -12.01
N ALA A 312 22.85 -7.68 -11.94
CA ALA A 312 23.30 -9.07 -12.10
C ALA A 312 22.80 -10.00 -10.97
N THR A 313 22.29 -9.46 -9.85
CA THR A 313 21.73 -10.23 -8.74
C THR A 313 20.23 -10.44 -8.88
N THR A 314 19.58 -9.72 -9.82
CA THR A 314 18.14 -9.84 -10.07
C THR A 314 17.84 -11.23 -10.66
N PRO A 315 16.97 -12.03 -10.03
CA PRO A 315 16.57 -13.33 -10.58
C PRO A 315 15.88 -13.20 -11.97
N ASP A 316 15.86 -14.30 -12.73
CA ASP A 316 15.14 -14.36 -14.02
C ASP A 316 13.63 -14.11 -13.87
N GLU A 317 13.08 -14.41 -12.71
CA GLU A 317 11.71 -14.09 -12.32
C GLU A 317 11.67 -13.53 -10.90
N VAL A 318 10.85 -12.51 -10.68
CA VAL A 318 10.47 -11.98 -9.37
C VAL A 318 8.95 -11.98 -9.29
N ARG A 319 8.39 -12.56 -8.23
CA ARG A 319 6.93 -12.72 -8.10
C ARG A 319 6.41 -11.94 -6.91
N LEU A 320 5.27 -11.28 -7.13
CA LEU A 320 4.34 -10.88 -6.07
C LEU A 320 3.19 -11.86 -6.08
N GLN A 321 2.88 -12.46 -4.93
CA GLN A 321 1.77 -13.40 -4.77
C GLN A 321 0.78 -12.86 -3.76
N VAL A 322 -0.51 -12.90 -4.09
CA VAL A 322 -1.61 -12.46 -3.24
C VAL A 322 -2.61 -13.60 -3.11
N ASP A 323 -2.88 -14.01 -1.87
CA ASP A 323 -3.81 -15.09 -1.52
C ASP A 323 -5.27 -14.62 -1.60
N TRP A 324 -5.52 -13.40 -1.08
CA TRP A 324 -6.82 -12.74 -1.12
C TRP A 324 -6.65 -11.24 -0.91
N ALA A 325 -7.64 -10.46 -1.36
CA ALA A 325 -7.80 -9.05 -1.07
C ALA A 325 -9.27 -8.78 -0.71
N ARG A 326 -9.53 -8.01 0.35
CA ARG A 326 -10.87 -7.74 0.88
C ARG A 326 -11.07 -6.26 1.13
N VAL A 327 -12.27 -5.78 0.83
CA VAL A 327 -12.68 -4.40 1.02
C VAL A 327 -13.93 -4.36 1.88
N SER A 328 -13.92 -3.54 2.92
CA SER A 328 -15.03 -3.36 3.84
C SER A 328 -15.35 -1.89 4.05
N GLU A 329 -16.61 -1.58 4.30
CA GLU A 329 -17.05 -0.25 4.72
C GLU A 329 -17.28 -0.17 6.23
N PRO A 330 -17.15 1.02 6.85
CA PRO A 330 -17.45 1.19 8.27
C PRO A 330 -18.96 1.04 8.51
N VAL A 331 -19.31 0.30 9.58
CA VAL A 331 -20.68 0.26 10.12
C VAL A 331 -20.78 1.38 11.14
N GLY A 332 -21.64 2.36 10.85
CA GLY A 332 -21.89 3.54 11.68
C GLY A 332 -22.73 3.25 12.92
#